data_302fbc2a7fac2c89811b6994df9551c8
#
_entry.id   302fbc2a7fac2c89811b6994df9551c8
#
_cell.length_a   1.000
_cell.length_b   1.000
_cell.length_c   1.000
_cell.angle_alpha   90.00
_cell.angle_beta   90.00
_cell.angle_gamma   90.00
#
_symmetry.space_group_name_H-M   'P 1'
#
loop_
_entity.id
_entity.type
_entity.pdbx_description
1 polymer ?
#
loop_
_entity_poly.entity_id
_entity_poly.type
_entity_poly.pdbx_seq_one_letter_code
_entity_poly.pdbx_strand_id
1 'polypeptide(L)'
;MAAFDTGRSPLVTVVTPAYNVAKYVGETVDSVLRQTFRDFEYLVVDDGSVDNSVDVVKAHVGDDARFRLVAGEHRGLSAARNAGVREAKGEYIAFLDGDDRWHPRFLERQLRLFQSLPSDVGVVFCRSRLILENGTLVFFQWQRVGRYDFDDFLVNNNPARNGSSLLIRKSCFADVGGFDEDLPHLEDLDMWLRIAENSKTPVLWASKYFLVDLRLRPDSMSRDRTDIDAALNDMLESQTAKLRRLPAGLAYVRPAVTAFKYGGNEELAEYWAGRARSVSSGQLARTVPGIRLLFWDTLPRPARRAVRSLQYSARELLKDVNLRLRGGPGSMPFSQN
;
A
#
# COMPACT_ATOMS: atom_id res chain seq x y z
N MET A 1 -21.87 20.32 -22.65
CA MET A 1 -22.50 19.51 -21.62
C MET A 1 -22.14 20.09 -20.26
N ALA A 2 -23.10 20.16 -19.34
CA ALA A 2 -23.13 21.10 -18.23
C ALA A 2 -21.95 20.96 -17.26
N ALA A 3 -21.38 22.10 -16.90
CA ALA A 3 -20.45 22.26 -15.79
C ALA A 3 -21.12 21.73 -14.50
N PHE A 4 -20.42 20.84 -13.79
CA PHE A 4 -20.77 20.44 -12.44
C PHE A 4 -20.41 21.57 -11.45
N ASP A 5 -21.00 22.73 -11.61
CA ASP A 5 -21.02 23.72 -10.55
C ASP A 5 -22.31 23.58 -9.75
N THR A 6 -22.36 22.56 -8.90
CA THR A 6 -23.48 22.36 -7.97
C THR A 6 -23.30 23.15 -6.67
N GLY A 7 -22.26 23.98 -6.53
CA GLY A 7 -21.92 24.65 -5.26
C GLY A 7 -21.58 23.70 -4.12
N ARG A 8 -21.54 22.39 -4.37
CA ARG A 8 -21.22 21.34 -3.40
C ARG A 8 -19.82 20.79 -3.65
N SER A 9 -19.03 20.64 -2.59
CA SER A 9 -17.74 19.95 -2.66
C SER A 9 -17.92 18.49 -3.09
N PRO A 10 -17.00 17.93 -3.91
CA PRO A 10 -17.02 16.53 -4.30
C PRO A 10 -16.90 15.62 -3.07
N LEU A 11 -17.48 14.44 -3.14
CA LEU A 11 -17.39 13.49 -2.02
C LEU A 11 -15.98 12.88 -1.89
N VAL A 12 -15.31 12.59 -3.01
CA VAL A 12 -13.98 11.99 -3.06
C VAL A 12 -13.01 12.90 -3.80
N THR A 13 -11.78 13.02 -3.28
CA THR A 13 -10.64 13.52 -4.04
C THR A 13 -9.74 12.36 -4.42
N VAL A 14 -9.52 12.15 -5.71
CA VAL A 14 -8.49 11.24 -6.23
C VAL A 14 -7.20 12.02 -6.39
N VAL A 15 -6.09 11.51 -5.86
CA VAL A 15 -4.77 12.13 -5.95
C VAL A 15 -3.82 11.16 -6.64
N THR A 16 -3.23 11.58 -7.76
CA THR A 16 -2.15 10.87 -8.44
C THR A 16 -0.85 11.65 -8.31
N PRO A 17 0.09 11.23 -7.45
CA PRO A 17 1.45 11.75 -7.50
C PRO A 17 2.13 11.28 -8.79
N ALA A 18 2.81 12.17 -9.49
CA ALA A 18 3.47 11.89 -10.75
C ALA A 18 4.89 12.46 -10.75
N TYR A 19 5.87 11.61 -11.07
CA TYR A 19 7.26 12.00 -11.31
C TYR A 19 7.89 11.06 -12.34
N ASN A 20 8.18 11.58 -13.53
CA ASN A 20 8.79 10.83 -14.62
C ASN A 20 8.07 9.50 -14.95
N VAL A 21 6.76 9.57 -15.16
CA VAL A 21 5.86 8.44 -15.41
C VAL A 21 5.15 8.50 -16.75
N ALA A 22 5.67 9.26 -17.70
CA ALA A 22 5.07 9.48 -19.03
C ALA A 22 4.64 8.18 -19.72
N LYS A 23 5.42 7.11 -19.55
CA LYS A 23 5.17 5.78 -20.13
C LYS A 23 3.87 5.12 -19.62
N TYR A 24 3.42 5.46 -18.40
CA TYR A 24 2.35 4.72 -17.71
C TYR A 24 1.15 5.60 -17.35
N VAL A 25 1.40 6.88 -17.10
CA VAL A 25 0.41 7.79 -16.51
C VAL A 25 -0.86 7.93 -17.35
N GLY A 26 -0.80 7.75 -18.65
CA GLY A 26 -1.97 7.73 -19.52
C GLY A 26 -2.97 6.64 -19.15
N GLU A 27 -2.50 5.40 -18.89
CA GLU A 27 -3.36 4.31 -18.44
C GLU A 27 -3.93 4.56 -17.04
N THR A 28 -3.14 5.20 -16.17
CA THR A 28 -3.56 5.61 -14.82
C THR A 28 -4.72 6.60 -14.91
N VAL A 29 -4.55 7.70 -15.65
CA VAL A 29 -5.58 8.72 -15.89
C VAL A 29 -6.85 8.10 -16.45
N ASP A 30 -6.74 7.31 -17.49
CA ASP A 30 -7.86 6.62 -18.11
C ASP A 30 -8.62 5.74 -17.12
N SER A 31 -7.93 5.10 -16.19
CA SER A 31 -8.56 4.25 -15.17
C SER A 31 -9.39 5.05 -14.15
N VAL A 32 -8.98 6.29 -13.87
CA VAL A 32 -9.73 7.23 -13.03
C VAL A 32 -10.93 7.79 -13.78
N LEU A 33 -10.75 8.23 -15.01
CA LEU A 33 -11.84 8.80 -15.82
C LEU A 33 -12.97 7.78 -16.09
N ARG A 34 -12.64 6.49 -16.15
CA ARG A 34 -13.59 5.38 -16.34
C ARG A 34 -14.28 4.90 -15.06
N GLN A 35 -14.06 5.55 -13.89
CA GLN A 35 -14.76 5.16 -12.66
C GLN A 35 -16.29 5.29 -12.81
N THR A 36 -17.05 4.30 -12.30
CA THR A 36 -18.52 4.31 -12.31
C THR A 36 -19.09 5.33 -11.32
N PHE A 37 -18.44 5.57 -10.22
CA PHE A 37 -18.74 6.67 -9.30
C PHE A 37 -18.30 8.00 -9.92
N ARG A 38 -19.12 9.07 -9.85
CA ARG A 38 -18.89 10.33 -10.56
C ARG A 38 -18.67 11.54 -9.66
N ASP A 39 -19.08 11.48 -8.40
CA ASP A 39 -18.97 12.61 -7.46
C ASP A 39 -17.54 12.66 -6.85
N PHE A 40 -16.56 12.94 -7.70
CA PHE A 40 -15.16 13.08 -7.32
C PHE A 40 -14.47 14.20 -8.11
N GLU A 41 -13.44 14.79 -7.52
CA GLU A 41 -12.42 15.57 -8.22
C GLU A 41 -11.17 14.74 -8.43
N TYR A 42 -10.37 15.08 -9.43
CA TYR A 42 -9.13 14.39 -9.76
C TYR A 42 -7.96 15.36 -9.76
N LEU A 43 -7.01 15.17 -8.86
CA LEU A 43 -5.77 15.92 -8.75
C LEU A 43 -4.61 15.08 -9.24
N VAL A 44 -3.88 15.53 -10.25
CA VAL A 44 -2.54 15.04 -10.52
C VAL A 44 -1.56 16.03 -9.93
N VAL A 45 -0.69 15.55 -9.06
CA VAL A 45 0.37 16.32 -8.42
C VAL A 45 1.67 15.97 -9.12
N ASP A 46 2.13 16.86 -9.99
CA ASP A 46 3.43 16.70 -10.66
C ASP A 46 4.55 17.18 -9.73
N ASP A 47 5.41 16.25 -9.35
CA ASP A 47 6.54 16.47 -8.46
C ASP A 47 7.82 16.88 -9.26
N GLY A 48 7.66 17.81 -10.21
CA GLY A 48 8.77 18.32 -11.01
C GLY A 48 9.28 17.36 -12.07
N SER A 49 8.38 16.68 -12.80
CA SER A 49 8.76 15.80 -13.91
C SER A 49 9.56 16.54 -14.98
N VAL A 50 10.61 15.87 -15.49
CA VAL A 50 11.47 16.37 -16.59
C VAL A 50 11.17 15.66 -17.92
N ASP A 51 10.30 14.63 -17.88
CA ASP A 51 9.78 13.96 -19.07
C ASP A 51 8.42 14.54 -19.51
N ASN A 52 7.75 13.91 -20.47
CA ASN A 52 6.43 14.39 -20.97
C ASN A 52 5.25 13.95 -20.11
N SER A 53 5.43 13.58 -18.83
CA SER A 53 4.34 13.12 -17.96
C SER A 53 3.16 14.09 -17.93
N VAL A 54 3.43 15.39 -17.79
CA VAL A 54 2.39 16.42 -17.72
C VAL A 54 1.60 16.53 -19.03
N ASP A 55 2.30 16.44 -20.17
CA ASP A 55 1.64 16.53 -21.49
C ASP A 55 0.78 15.30 -21.76
N VAL A 56 1.26 14.12 -21.39
CA VAL A 56 0.47 12.86 -21.46
C VAL A 56 -0.79 12.97 -20.59
N VAL A 57 -0.67 13.46 -19.35
CA VAL A 57 -1.82 13.68 -18.46
C VAL A 57 -2.84 14.59 -19.12
N LYS A 58 -2.42 15.77 -19.61
CA LYS A 58 -3.31 16.74 -20.25
C LYS A 58 -4.00 16.17 -21.49
N ALA A 59 -3.27 15.39 -22.30
CA ALA A 59 -3.84 14.76 -23.49
C ALA A 59 -4.92 13.73 -23.16
N HIS A 60 -4.77 12.95 -22.06
CA HIS A 60 -5.76 11.96 -21.64
C HIS A 60 -6.95 12.55 -20.90
N VAL A 61 -6.74 13.60 -20.11
CA VAL A 61 -7.82 14.27 -19.37
C VAL A 61 -8.73 15.07 -20.28
N GLY A 62 -8.18 15.70 -21.34
CA GLY A 62 -8.94 16.62 -22.21
C GLY A 62 -9.61 17.73 -21.38
N ASP A 63 -10.90 17.95 -21.65
CA ASP A 63 -11.71 19.02 -21.02
C ASP A 63 -12.52 18.50 -19.80
N ASP A 64 -12.06 17.44 -19.10
CA ASP A 64 -12.78 16.93 -17.93
C ASP A 64 -12.75 17.95 -16.78
N ALA A 65 -13.89 18.54 -16.48
CA ALA A 65 -14.03 19.60 -15.49
C ALA A 65 -13.68 19.18 -14.04
N ARG A 66 -13.55 17.87 -13.78
CA ARG A 66 -13.17 17.35 -12.46
C ARG A 66 -11.67 17.40 -12.21
N PHE A 67 -10.89 17.62 -13.25
CA PHE A 67 -9.43 17.57 -13.22
C PHE A 67 -8.79 18.87 -12.78
N ARG A 68 -7.75 18.77 -11.98
CA ARG A 68 -6.81 19.85 -11.68
C ARG A 68 -5.38 19.31 -11.65
N LEU A 69 -4.45 20.05 -12.24
CA LEU A 69 -3.01 19.81 -12.14
C LEU A 69 -2.43 20.69 -11.02
N VAL A 70 -1.68 20.06 -10.12
CA VAL A 70 -0.87 20.76 -9.11
C VAL A 70 0.59 20.48 -9.47
N ALA A 71 1.32 21.51 -9.91
CA ALA A 71 2.72 21.37 -10.29
C ALA A 71 3.62 21.94 -9.18
N GLY A 72 4.71 21.26 -8.90
CA GLY A 72 5.68 21.65 -7.90
C GLY A 72 7.13 21.37 -8.31
N GLU A 73 8.07 21.71 -7.44
CA GLU A 73 9.46 21.24 -7.54
C GLU A 73 9.57 19.83 -6.96
N HIS A 74 10.56 19.06 -7.42
CA HIS A 74 10.77 17.70 -6.94
C HIS A 74 11.13 17.66 -5.45
N ARG A 75 10.22 17.11 -4.65
CA ARG A 75 10.37 16.96 -3.20
C ARG A 75 10.09 15.53 -2.71
N GLY A 76 9.76 14.63 -3.62
CA GLY A 76 9.50 13.23 -3.33
C GLY A 76 8.03 12.87 -3.12
N LEU A 77 7.78 11.57 -3.07
CA LEU A 77 6.42 10.99 -3.07
C LEU A 77 5.56 11.45 -1.89
N SER A 78 6.13 11.50 -0.68
CA SER A 78 5.43 11.98 0.53
C SER A 78 4.97 13.42 0.37
N ALA A 79 5.85 14.30 -0.13
CA ALA A 79 5.55 15.71 -0.34
C ALA A 79 4.45 15.90 -1.39
N ALA A 80 4.50 15.15 -2.50
CA ALA A 80 3.49 15.17 -3.54
C ALA A 80 2.12 14.70 -3.01
N ARG A 81 2.07 13.61 -2.23
CA ARG A 81 0.83 13.16 -1.58
C ARG A 81 0.29 14.19 -0.60
N ASN A 82 1.14 14.79 0.23
CA ASN A 82 0.75 15.86 1.15
C ASN A 82 0.21 17.10 0.42
N ALA A 83 0.83 17.48 -0.69
CA ALA A 83 0.31 18.57 -1.54
C ALA A 83 -1.11 18.24 -2.05
N GLY A 84 -1.33 17.02 -2.53
CA GLY A 84 -2.66 16.56 -2.93
C GLY A 84 -3.68 16.60 -1.79
N VAL A 85 -3.29 16.20 -0.57
CA VAL A 85 -4.16 16.27 0.63
C VAL A 85 -4.54 17.71 0.98
N ARG A 86 -3.59 18.65 0.89
CA ARG A 86 -3.86 20.09 1.15
C ARG A 86 -4.85 20.68 0.15
N GLU A 87 -4.71 20.31 -1.13
CA GLU A 87 -5.56 20.79 -2.22
C GLU A 87 -6.92 20.07 -2.31
N ALA A 88 -7.07 18.94 -1.65
CA ALA A 88 -8.26 18.10 -1.68
C ALA A 88 -9.49 18.81 -1.09
N LYS A 89 -10.62 18.74 -1.81
CA LYS A 89 -11.93 19.27 -1.38
C LYS A 89 -12.86 18.18 -0.88
N GLY A 90 -12.59 16.91 -1.22
CA GLY A 90 -13.40 15.75 -0.86
C GLY A 90 -13.35 15.40 0.63
N GLU A 91 -14.42 14.77 1.12
CA GLU A 91 -14.47 14.17 2.45
C GLU A 91 -13.54 12.95 2.56
N TYR A 92 -13.40 12.23 1.46
CA TYR A 92 -12.53 11.07 1.33
C TYR A 92 -11.40 11.36 0.34
N ILE A 93 -10.23 10.78 0.61
CA ILE A 93 -9.06 10.83 -0.28
C ILE A 93 -8.70 9.42 -0.72
N ALA A 94 -8.45 9.25 -2.00
CA ALA A 94 -7.93 8.04 -2.58
C ALA A 94 -6.67 8.35 -3.39
N PHE A 95 -5.57 7.65 -3.12
CA PHE A 95 -4.34 7.77 -3.91
C PHE A 95 -4.31 6.72 -5.01
N LEU A 96 -3.73 7.11 -6.14
CA LEU A 96 -3.38 6.20 -7.23
C LEU A 96 -2.03 6.62 -7.79
N ASP A 97 -1.01 5.80 -7.59
CA ASP A 97 0.34 6.10 -8.09
C ASP A 97 0.35 6.12 -9.63
N GLY A 98 1.20 6.99 -10.22
CA GLY A 98 1.17 7.32 -11.64
C GLY A 98 1.50 6.18 -12.62
N ASP A 99 1.78 4.98 -12.11
CA ASP A 99 2.07 3.76 -12.87
C ASP A 99 1.07 2.63 -12.63
N ASP A 100 0.10 2.82 -11.71
CA ASP A 100 -0.91 1.85 -11.35
C ASP A 100 -2.25 2.07 -12.07
N ARG A 101 -3.18 1.11 -11.96
CA ARG A 101 -4.51 1.22 -12.55
C ARG A 101 -5.60 0.74 -11.61
N TRP A 102 -6.74 1.42 -11.65
CA TRP A 102 -7.94 1.00 -10.94
C TRP A 102 -8.93 0.23 -11.82
N HIS A 103 -9.62 -0.71 -11.20
CA HIS A 103 -10.85 -1.28 -11.76
C HIS A 103 -11.93 -0.19 -11.83
N PRO A 104 -12.80 -0.16 -12.87
CA PRO A 104 -13.84 0.87 -13.03
C PRO A 104 -14.79 1.06 -11.84
N ARG A 105 -14.93 0.07 -10.99
CA ARG A 105 -15.78 0.12 -9.78
C ARG A 105 -14.99 0.31 -8.48
N PHE A 106 -13.76 0.79 -8.53
CA PHE A 106 -12.93 0.97 -7.33
C PHE A 106 -13.61 1.95 -6.36
N LEU A 107 -13.86 3.17 -6.78
CA LEU A 107 -14.47 4.21 -5.93
C LEU A 107 -15.86 3.79 -5.44
N GLU A 108 -16.71 3.28 -6.32
CA GLU A 108 -18.05 2.81 -5.97
C GLU A 108 -18.02 1.74 -4.87
N ARG A 109 -17.19 0.71 -5.04
CA ARG A 109 -17.13 -0.41 -4.10
C ARG A 109 -16.50 -0.05 -2.77
N GLN A 110 -15.42 0.74 -2.80
CA GLN A 110 -14.74 1.18 -1.58
C GLN A 110 -15.62 2.13 -0.78
N LEU A 111 -16.29 3.09 -1.43
CA LEU A 111 -17.17 4.03 -0.76
C LEU A 111 -18.41 3.33 -0.17
N ARG A 112 -19.05 2.43 -0.94
CA ARG A 112 -20.19 1.65 -0.45
C ARG A 112 -19.83 0.81 0.76
N LEU A 113 -18.65 0.17 0.75
CA LEU A 113 -18.13 -0.54 1.91
C LEU A 113 -17.94 0.40 3.08
N PHE A 114 -17.26 1.52 2.86
CA PHE A 114 -16.97 2.51 3.90
C PHE A 114 -18.22 2.98 4.62
N GLN A 115 -19.27 3.31 3.86
CA GLN A 115 -20.56 3.77 4.39
C GLN A 115 -21.33 2.70 5.18
N SER A 116 -21.03 1.42 4.98
CA SER A 116 -21.65 0.29 5.70
C SER A 116 -20.91 -0.10 6.99
N LEU A 117 -19.76 0.51 7.26
CA LEU A 117 -18.90 0.18 8.39
C LEU A 117 -19.15 1.13 9.59
N PRO A 118 -18.72 0.73 10.80
CA PRO A 118 -18.77 1.59 11.98
C PRO A 118 -18.02 2.91 11.79
N SER A 119 -18.40 3.94 12.55
CA SER A 119 -17.85 5.29 12.42
C SER A 119 -16.39 5.42 12.86
N ASP A 120 -15.85 4.43 13.59
CA ASP A 120 -14.43 4.36 13.97
C ASP A 120 -13.50 3.89 12.85
N VAL A 121 -14.05 3.52 11.68
CA VAL A 121 -13.25 3.18 10.49
C VAL A 121 -12.79 4.44 9.79
N GLY A 122 -11.48 4.64 9.71
CA GLY A 122 -10.83 5.77 9.02
C GLY A 122 -10.33 5.45 7.62
N VAL A 123 -10.06 4.17 7.34
CA VAL A 123 -9.47 3.71 6.09
C VAL A 123 -10.10 2.42 5.63
N VAL A 124 -10.44 2.32 4.36
CA VAL A 124 -10.72 1.04 3.69
C VAL A 124 -9.70 0.77 2.62
N PHE A 125 -9.30 -0.49 2.47
CA PHE A 125 -8.37 -0.91 1.43
C PHE A 125 -8.78 -2.22 0.78
N CYS A 126 -8.30 -2.45 -0.43
CA CYS A 126 -8.67 -3.62 -1.22
C CYS A 126 -7.45 -4.48 -1.56
N ARG A 127 -7.72 -5.65 -2.12
CA ARG A 127 -6.72 -6.54 -2.69
C ARG A 127 -6.19 -5.97 -4.00
N SER A 128 -4.94 -6.33 -4.31
CA SER A 128 -4.25 -5.87 -5.52
C SER A 128 -3.78 -7.05 -6.36
N ARG A 129 -3.60 -6.80 -7.65
CA ARG A 129 -2.94 -7.70 -8.60
C ARG A 129 -1.62 -7.07 -8.99
N LEU A 130 -0.55 -7.85 -9.02
CA LEU A 130 0.72 -7.40 -9.57
C LEU A 130 0.76 -7.73 -11.05
N ILE A 131 1.08 -6.72 -11.87
CA ILE A 131 1.21 -6.85 -13.32
C ILE A 131 2.60 -6.43 -13.76
N LEU A 132 3.08 -6.99 -14.86
CA LEU A 132 4.27 -6.49 -15.55
C LEU A 132 3.95 -5.20 -16.31
N GLU A 133 4.98 -4.53 -16.85
CA GLU A 133 4.82 -3.31 -17.66
C GLU A 133 3.85 -3.49 -18.83
N ASN A 134 3.83 -4.66 -19.47
CA ASN A 134 2.92 -5.00 -20.56
C ASN A 134 1.50 -5.40 -20.11
N GLY A 135 1.18 -5.29 -18.81
CA GLY A 135 -0.11 -5.65 -18.25
C GLY A 135 -0.30 -7.14 -17.93
N THR A 136 0.72 -7.99 -18.18
CA THR A 136 0.62 -9.42 -17.83
C THR A 136 0.52 -9.60 -16.33
N LEU A 137 -0.51 -10.32 -15.86
CA LEU A 137 -0.69 -10.66 -14.45
C LEU A 137 0.41 -11.60 -13.95
N VAL A 138 1.05 -11.23 -12.84
CA VAL A 138 2.11 -12.02 -12.19
C VAL A 138 1.60 -12.68 -10.91
N PHE A 139 0.89 -11.92 -10.07
CA PHE A 139 0.55 -12.38 -8.73
C PHE A 139 -0.68 -11.67 -8.16
N PHE A 140 -1.42 -12.36 -7.28
CA PHE A 140 -2.50 -11.79 -6.49
C PHE A 140 -2.02 -11.49 -5.07
N GLN A 141 -2.16 -10.25 -4.62
CA GLN A 141 -1.88 -9.90 -3.22
C GLN A 141 -3.12 -10.14 -2.37
N TRP A 142 -3.02 -11.08 -1.44
CA TRP A 142 -4.08 -11.47 -0.53
C TRP A 142 -3.84 -10.91 0.86
N GLN A 143 -4.88 -10.40 1.49
CA GLN A 143 -4.93 -10.09 2.91
C GLN A 143 -6.22 -10.66 3.51
N ARG A 144 -6.24 -10.80 4.84
CA ARG A 144 -7.44 -11.12 5.59
C ARG A 144 -8.50 -10.03 5.37
N VAL A 145 -9.74 -10.40 5.16
CA VAL A 145 -10.86 -9.45 5.05
C VAL A 145 -11.31 -9.05 6.45
N GLY A 146 -11.65 -7.79 6.64
CA GLY A 146 -12.20 -7.28 7.89
C GLY A 146 -11.31 -6.23 8.57
N ARG A 147 -11.51 -6.07 9.86
CA ARG A 147 -10.90 -5.07 10.71
C ARG A 147 -9.39 -5.32 10.89
N TYR A 148 -8.64 -4.23 10.85
CA TYR A 148 -7.24 -4.14 11.22
C TYR A 148 -7.03 -2.98 12.18
N ASP A 149 -6.22 -3.20 13.18
CA ASP A 149 -5.78 -2.19 14.14
C ASP A 149 -4.26 -2.04 14.12
N PHE A 150 -3.72 -1.27 15.05
CA PHE A 150 -2.30 -1.01 15.16
C PHE A 150 -1.46 -2.30 15.27
N ASP A 151 -1.90 -3.25 16.10
CA ASP A 151 -1.20 -4.52 16.31
C ASP A 151 -1.19 -5.37 15.04
N ASP A 152 -2.31 -5.39 14.30
CA ASP A 152 -2.40 -6.07 13.01
C ASP A 152 -1.39 -5.52 12.00
N PHE A 153 -1.18 -4.20 11.93
CA PHE A 153 -0.21 -3.58 11.02
C PHE A 153 1.23 -3.88 11.43
N LEU A 154 1.51 -3.91 12.72
CA LEU A 154 2.82 -4.29 13.23
C LEU A 154 3.16 -5.76 12.92
N VAL A 155 2.21 -6.67 13.11
CA VAL A 155 2.43 -8.11 12.96
C VAL A 155 2.36 -8.58 11.51
N ASN A 156 1.46 -8.01 10.70
CA ASN A 156 1.17 -8.51 9.35
C ASN A 156 1.92 -7.80 8.21
N ASN A 157 2.92 -7.00 8.53
CA ASN A 157 3.79 -6.35 7.54
C ASN A 157 3.03 -5.59 6.46
N ASN A 158 2.47 -4.43 6.84
CA ASN A 158 1.69 -3.55 5.97
C ASN A 158 0.64 -4.30 5.12
N PRO A 159 -0.50 -4.69 5.70
CA PRO A 159 -1.51 -5.43 4.94
C PRO A 159 -2.10 -4.64 3.77
N ALA A 160 -2.03 -3.32 3.80
CA ALA A 160 -2.43 -2.46 2.68
C ALA A 160 -1.41 -2.47 1.52
N ARG A 161 -0.11 -2.61 1.86
CA ARG A 161 1.04 -2.84 0.95
C ARG A 161 1.34 -1.77 -0.10
N ASN A 162 0.52 -0.76 -0.26
CA ASN A 162 0.68 0.29 -1.26
C ASN A 162 -0.25 1.46 -1.00
N GLY A 163 0.01 2.61 -1.62
CA GLY A 163 -0.85 3.79 -1.58
C GLY A 163 -2.10 3.66 -2.45
N SER A 164 -2.04 2.89 -3.55
CA SER A 164 -3.08 2.88 -4.60
C SER A 164 -4.35 2.11 -4.24
N SER A 165 -4.38 1.36 -3.14
CA SER A 165 -5.51 0.48 -2.79
C SER A 165 -6.48 1.06 -1.76
N LEU A 166 -6.27 2.30 -1.30
CA LEU A 166 -6.94 2.87 -0.15
C LEU A 166 -7.97 3.94 -0.50
N LEU A 167 -9.01 4.02 0.33
CA LEU A 167 -9.90 5.16 0.48
C LEU A 167 -9.87 5.59 1.95
N ILE A 168 -9.59 6.86 2.22
CA ILE A 168 -9.22 7.38 3.54
C ILE A 168 -10.11 8.56 3.89
N ARG A 169 -10.61 8.65 5.13
CA ARG A 169 -11.24 9.90 5.59
C ARG A 169 -10.20 11.00 5.63
N LYS A 170 -10.53 12.15 5.05
CA LYS A 170 -9.64 13.32 5.06
C LYS A 170 -9.25 13.75 6.48
N SER A 171 -10.16 13.57 7.45
CA SER A 171 -9.89 13.87 8.86
C SER A 171 -8.70 13.08 9.45
N CYS A 172 -8.42 11.87 8.96
CA CYS A 172 -7.26 11.10 9.42
C CYS A 172 -5.94 11.87 9.21
N PHE A 173 -5.81 12.58 8.09
CA PHE A 173 -4.61 13.40 7.82
C PHE A 173 -4.49 14.58 8.78
N ALA A 174 -5.61 15.20 9.13
CA ALA A 174 -5.62 16.28 10.12
C ALA A 174 -5.26 15.77 11.52
N ASP A 175 -5.68 14.55 11.87
CA ASP A 175 -5.38 13.93 13.17
C ASP A 175 -3.88 13.60 13.33
N VAL A 176 -3.20 13.19 12.23
CA VAL A 176 -1.82 12.64 12.31
C VAL A 176 -0.75 13.44 11.57
N GLY A 177 -1.11 14.52 10.87
CA GLY A 177 -0.16 15.45 10.25
C GLY A 177 0.30 15.11 8.84
N GLY A 178 -0.31 14.13 8.14
CA GLY A 178 0.07 13.73 6.79
C GLY A 178 1.21 12.71 6.73
N PHE A 179 1.77 12.51 5.52
CA PHE A 179 2.94 11.65 5.31
C PHE A 179 4.21 12.32 5.84
N ASP A 180 5.13 11.56 6.39
CA ASP A 180 6.44 12.02 6.78
C ASP A 180 7.31 12.24 5.52
N GLU A 181 7.73 13.48 5.29
CA GLU A 181 8.52 13.87 4.10
C GLU A 181 10.02 13.55 4.26
N ASP A 182 10.47 13.26 5.49
CA ASP A 182 11.85 12.88 5.78
C ASP A 182 12.10 11.37 5.60
N LEU A 183 11.02 10.57 5.45
CA LEU A 183 11.13 9.14 5.20
C LEU A 183 11.32 8.85 3.70
N PRO A 184 12.48 8.31 3.30
CA PRO A 184 12.73 7.95 1.90
C PRO A 184 11.93 6.73 1.45
N HIS A 185 11.56 5.85 2.39
CA HIS A 185 10.80 4.61 2.17
C HIS A 185 9.87 4.32 3.34
N LEU A 186 8.86 3.46 3.13
CA LEU A 186 7.88 3.04 4.15
C LEU A 186 6.99 4.19 4.67
N GLU A 187 6.89 5.26 3.93
CA GLU A 187 6.04 6.41 4.24
C GLU A 187 4.57 6.02 4.38
N ASP A 188 4.14 5.02 3.60
CA ASP A 188 2.80 4.46 3.64
C ASP A 188 2.57 3.68 4.95
N LEU A 189 3.52 2.83 5.34
CA LEU A 189 3.42 2.06 6.57
C LEU A 189 3.42 2.95 7.80
N ASP A 190 4.32 3.94 7.87
CA ASP A 190 4.35 4.92 8.95
C ASP A 190 2.99 5.62 9.07
N MET A 191 2.45 6.09 7.95
CA MET A 191 1.15 6.76 7.92
C MET A 191 0.03 5.88 8.47
N TRP A 192 -0.04 4.60 8.06
CA TRP A 192 -1.08 3.68 8.54
C TRP A 192 -0.93 3.36 10.02
N LEU A 193 0.28 3.24 10.51
CA LEU A 193 0.54 3.04 11.95
C LEU A 193 0.11 4.27 12.76
N ARG A 194 0.43 5.49 12.30
CA ARG A 194 0.02 6.71 12.98
C ARG A 194 -1.50 6.90 12.98
N ILE A 195 -2.19 6.56 11.88
CA ILE A 195 -3.66 6.56 11.85
C ILE A 195 -4.20 5.53 12.84
N ALA A 196 -3.71 4.30 12.83
CA ALA A 196 -4.19 3.25 13.70
C ALA A 196 -3.98 3.53 15.19
N GLU A 197 -2.99 4.37 15.55
CA GLU A 197 -2.69 4.73 16.92
C GLU A 197 -3.38 6.02 17.38
N ASN A 198 -3.37 7.07 16.54
CA ASN A 198 -3.62 8.43 16.99
C ASN A 198 -4.85 9.08 16.34
N SER A 199 -5.44 8.49 15.31
CA SER A 199 -6.64 9.06 14.70
C SER A 199 -7.87 8.83 15.57
N LYS A 200 -8.86 9.73 15.47
CA LYS A 200 -10.20 9.55 16.03
C LYS A 200 -10.95 8.39 15.36
N THR A 201 -10.50 7.99 14.18
CA THR A 201 -11.02 6.84 13.43
C THR A 201 -9.88 5.85 13.14
N PRO A 202 -9.39 5.12 14.16
CA PRO A 202 -8.13 4.36 14.09
C PRO A 202 -8.25 3.03 13.36
N VAL A 203 -9.43 2.64 12.91
CA VAL A 203 -9.66 1.34 12.29
C VAL A 203 -9.41 1.39 10.79
N LEU A 204 -8.63 0.44 10.30
CA LEU A 204 -8.48 0.17 8.88
C LEU A 204 -9.24 -1.11 8.53
N TRP A 205 -9.89 -1.16 7.38
CA TRP A 205 -10.73 -2.30 6.99
C TRP A 205 -10.38 -2.82 5.59
N ALA A 206 -10.07 -4.09 5.51
CA ALA A 206 -9.76 -4.76 4.25
C ALA A 206 -11.00 -5.33 3.56
N SER A 207 -11.19 -4.97 2.30
CA SER A 207 -12.20 -5.58 1.43
C SER A 207 -11.69 -6.85 0.73
N LYS A 208 -12.61 -7.66 0.23
CA LYS A 208 -12.30 -8.92 -0.49
C LYS A 208 -11.99 -8.72 -1.97
N TYR A 209 -12.20 -7.53 -2.51
CA TYR A 209 -12.17 -7.28 -3.95
C TYR A 209 -10.76 -6.97 -4.44
N PHE A 210 -10.43 -7.45 -5.65
CA PHE A 210 -9.23 -7.05 -6.39
C PHE A 210 -9.59 -5.88 -7.29
N LEU A 211 -9.22 -4.67 -6.87
CA LEU A 211 -9.63 -3.44 -7.54
C LEU A 211 -8.46 -2.59 -8.05
N VAL A 212 -7.24 -3.05 -7.85
CA VAL A 212 -6.02 -2.35 -8.23
C VAL A 212 -5.06 -3.28 -8.95
N ASP A 213 -4.48 -2.80 -10.03
CA ASP A 213 -3.31 -3.37 -10.69
C ASP A 213 -2.09 -2.55 -10.31
N LEU A 214 -1.17 -3.17 -9.60
CA LEU A 214 0.12 -2.62 -9.24
C LEU A 214 1.16 -3.01 -10.28
N ARG A 215 1.80 -2.05 -10.89
CA ARG A 215 2.78 -2.29 -11.96
C ARG A 215 4.18 -2.54 -11.39
N LEU A 216 4.76 -3.67 -11.76
CA LEU A 216 6.14 -3.99 -11.45
C LEU A 216 7.05 -3.37 -12.51
N ARG A 217 7.82 -2.35 -12.13
CA ARG A 217 8.83 -1.72 -12.98
C ARG A 217 10.24 -2.11 -12.55
N PRO A 218 11.21 -2.12 -13.46
CA PRO A 218 12.61 -2.34 -13.11
C PRO A 218 13.19 -1.27 -12.17
N ASP A 219 12.73 -0.03 -12.33
CA ASP A 219 13.13 1.19 -11.61
C ASP A 219 12.20 1.57 -10.45
N SER A 220 11.36 0.64 -9.98
CA SER A 220 10.47 0.87 -8.85
C SER A 220 11.26 1.10 -7.56
N MET A 221 10.91 2.15 -6.80
CA MET A 221 11.48 2.46 -5.47
C MET A 221 11.46 1.25 -4.52
N SER A 222 10.43 0.41 -4.61
CA SER A 222 10.31 -0.80 -3.77
C SER A 222 11.36 -1.89 -4.05
N ARG A 223 12.24 -1.71 -5.04
CA ARG A 223 13.35 -2.63 -5.37
C ARG A 223 14.69 -2.23 -4.79
N ASP A 224 14.85 -0.98 -4.37
CA ASP A 224 16.05 -0.56 -3.68
C ASP A 224 16.02 -1.07 -2.23
N ARG A 225 16.77 -2.14 -1.96
CA ARG A 225 16.71 -2.87 -0.70
C ARG A 225 17.63 -2.32 0.37
N THR A 226 18.70 -1.61 -0.01
CA THR A 226 19.69 -1.08 0.92
C THR A 226 19.10 0.01 1.79
N ASP A 227 18.23 0.85 1.21
CA ASP A 227 17.61 1.96 1.94
C ASP A 227 16.36 1.53 2.72
N ILE A 228 15.67 0.46 2.29
CA ILE A 228 14.48 -0.05 2.99
C ILE A 228 14.83 -0.60 4.38
N ASP A 229 15.96 -1.29 4.52
CA ASP A 229 16.40 -1.85 5.81
C ASP A 229 16.78 -0.73 6.78
N ALA A 230 17.44 0.34 6.31
CA ALA A 230 17.77 1.52 7.11
C ALA A 230 16.51 2.27 7.54
N ALA A 231 15.62 2.58 6.61
CA ALA A 231 14.35 3.25 6.89
C ALA A 231 13.46 2.45 7.87
N LEU A 232 13.46 1.12 7.74
CA LEU A 232 12.74 0.25 8.68
C LEU A 232 13.32 0.32 10.09
N ASN A 233 14.65 0.35 10.21
CA ASN A 233 15.33 0.50 11.50
C ASN A 233 15.00 1.84 12.15
N ASP A 234 15.14 2.94 11.42
CA ASP A 234 14.88 4.29 11.93
C ASP A 234 13.42 4.45 12.35
N MET A 235 12.48 3.97 11.53
CA MET A 235 11.06 3.98 11.86
C MET A 235 10.77 3.15 13.12
N LEU A 236 11.35 1.97 13.26
CA LEU A 236 11.14 1.12 14.43
C LEU A 236 11.82 1.66 15.68
N GLU A 237 12.99 2.29 15.55
CA GLU A 237 13.65 2.97 16.67
C GLU A 237 12.84 4.18 17.15
N SER A 238 12.31 4.99 16.25
CA SER A 238 11.40 6.09 16.59
C SER A 238 10.12 5.62 17.28
N GLN A 239 9.60 4.45 16.90
CA GLN A 239 8.43 3.83 17.51
C GLN A 239 8.74 2.97 18.76
N THR A 240 10.02 2.73 19.09
CA THR A 240 10.40 1.79 20.18
C THR A 240 9.81 2.19 21.54
N ALA A 241 9.68 3.47 21.84
CA ALA A 241 9.05 3.93 23.08
C ALA A 241 7.57 3.56 23.14
N LYS A 242 6.88 3.50 22.01
CA LYS A 242 5.46 3.16 21.86
C LYS A 242 5.26 1.64 21.79
N LEU A 243 6.20 0.93 21.18
CA LEU A 243 6.22 -0.53 21.10
C LEU A 243 6.32 -1.21 22.47
N ARG A 244 6.76 -0.48 23.51
CA ARG A 244 6.76 -0.96 24.91
C ARG A 244 5.37 -1.24 25.48
N ARG A 245 4.29 -0.79 24.82
CA ARG A 245 2.91 -1.09 25.20
C ARG A 245 2.42 -2.45 24.69
N LEU A 246 3.10 -3.01 23.68
CA LEU A 246 2.80 -4.35 23.19
C LEU A 246 3.30 -5.42 24.17
N PRO A 247 2.67 -6.61 24.19
CA PRO A 247 3.24 -7.74 24.89
C PRO A 247 4.71 -7.89 24.51
N ALA A 248 5.56 -7.87 25.53
CA ALA A 248 7.00 -7.83 25.36
C ALA A 248 7.46 -8.85 24.33
N GLY A 249 8.16 -8.42 23.30
CA GLY A 249 8.69 -9.25 22.22
C GLY A 249 7.93 -9.21 20.91
N LEU A 250 6.61 -8.95 20.86
CA LEU A 250 5.86 -8.86 19.59
C LEU A 250 6.34 -7.69 18.73
N ALA A 251 6.73 -6.59 19.35
CA ALA A 251 7.29 -5.43 18.70
C ALA A 251 8.54 -5.73 17.83
N TYR A 252 9.32 -6.74 18.22
CA TYR A 252 10.57 -7.09 17.54
C TYR A 252 10.43 -8.28 16.57
N VAL A 253 9.30 -8.97 16.59
CA VAL A 253 9.04 -10.10 15.67
C VAL A 253 8.97 -9.63 14.23
N ARG A 254 8.30 -8.53 14.00
CA ARG A 254 8.07 -8.00 12.67
C ARG A 254 9.35 -7.57 11.96
N PRO A 255 10.23 -6.75 12.56
CA PRO A 255 11.51 -6.41 11.95
C PRO A 255 12.31 -7.64 11.55
N ALA A 256 12.36 -8.65 12.42
CA ALA A 256 13.04 -9.91 12.12
C ALA A 256 12.44 -10.63 10.92
N VAL A 257 11.10 -10.70 10.84
CA VAL A 257 10.40 -11.31 9.70
C VAL A 257 10.59 -10.48 8.43
N THR A 258 10.59 -9.17 8.51
CA THR A 258 10.76 -8.28 7.36
C THR A 258 12.18 -8.34 6.83
N ALA A 259 13.19 -8.22 7.69
CA ALA A 259 14.59 -8.35 7.30
C ALA A 259 14.88 -9.71 6.63
N PHE A 260 14.32 -10.79 7.16
CA PHE A 260 14.46 -12.10 6.56
C PHE A 260 13.72 -12.24 5.22
N LYS A 261 12.50 -11.73 5.14
CA LYS A 261 11.60 -11.94 3.99
C LYS A 261 11.97 -11.11 2.78
N TYR A 262 12.42 -9.88 2.99
CA TYR A 262 12.66 -8.90 1.92
C TYR A 262 14.14 -8.63 1.66
N GLY A 263 14.98 -8.64 2.68
CA GLY A 263 16.40 -8.32 2.55
C GLY A 263 17.29 -9.54 2.29
N GLY A 264 16.87 -10.72 2.74
CA GLY A 264 17.80 -11.84 2.90
C GLY A 264 18.92 -11.48 3.88
N ASN A 265 18.79 -10.37 4.64
CA ASN A 265 19.76 -9.90 5.60
C ASN A 265 19.60 -10.73 6.88
N GLU A 266 20.40 -11.81 6.97
CA GLU A 266 20.37 -12.73 8.11
C GLU A 266 20.86 -12.04 9.39
N GLU A 267 21.81 -11.13 9.32
CA GLU A 267 22.33 -10.40 10.49
C GLU A 267 21.29 -9.50 11.13
N LEU A 268 20.57 -8.73 10.31
CA LEU A 268 19.50 -7.86 10.78
C LEU A 268 18.31 -8.66 11.32
N ALA A 269 17.97 -9.76 10.66
CA ALA A 269 16.93 -10.67 11.14
C ALA A 269 17.30 -11.29 12.49
N GLU A 270 18.58 -11.68 12.69
CA GLU A 270 19.08 -12.22 13.95
C GLU A 270 19.13 -11.17 15.05
N TYR A 271 19.53 -9.95 14.74
CA TYR A 271 19.52 -8.82 15.68
C TYR A 271 18.11 -8.61 16.26
N TRP A 272 17.09 -8.48 15.42
CA TRP A 272 15.70 -8.26 15.86
C TRP A 272 15.09 -9.50 16.54
N ALA A 273 15.43 -10.69 16.08
CA ALA A 273 15.03 -11.93 16.73
C ALA A 273 15.66 -12.05 18.12
N GLY A 274 16.91 -11.63 18.28
CA GLY A 274 17.60 -11.54 19.56
C GLY A 274 16.90 -10.61 20.53
N ARG A 275 16.50 -9.41 20.07
CA ARG A 275 15.70 -8.47 20.87
C ARG A 275 14.33 -9.03 21.25
N ALA A 276 13.64 -9.70 20.35
CA ALA A 276 12.38 -10.36 20.67
C ALA A 276 12.55 -11.41 21.77
N ARG A 277 13.62 -12.21 21.72
CA ARG A 277 13.93 -13.23 22.74
C ARG A 277 14.26 -12.62 24.10
N SER A 278 14.99 -11.51 24.14
CA SER A 278 15.40 -10.86 25.40
C SER A 278 14.24 -10.30 26.21
N VAL A 279 13.10 -10.05 25.59
CA VAL A 279 11.96 -9.34 26.20
C VAL A 279 10.81 -10.30 26.59
N SER A 280 10.76 -11.53 26.07
CA SER A 280 9.69 -12.47 26.40
C SER A 280 10.14 -13.91 26.55
N SER A 281 10.03 -14.43 27.76
CA SER A 281 10.10 -15.86 28.04
C SER A 281 8.66 -16.43 28.08
N GLY A 282 8.26 -17.14 27.04
CA GLY A 282 7.16 -18.12 27.14
C GLY A 282 5.78 -17.76 26.57
N GLN A 283 5.34 -16.50 26.44
CA GLN A 283 4.02 -16.16 25.87
C GLN A 283 4.00 -16.09 24.33
N LEU A 284 5.11 -15.77 23.71
CA LEU A 284 5.26 -15.65 22.25
C LEU A 284 5.01 -16.96 21.49
N ALA A 285 5.25 -18.11 22.12
CA ALA A 285 5.16 -19.42 21.49
C ALA A 285 3.73 -19.83 21.08
N ARG A 286 2.70 -19.14 21.54
CA ARG A 286 1.31 -19.58 21.40
C ARG A 286 0.45 -18.78 20.41
N THR A 287 0.91 -17.65 19.91
CA THR A 287 -0.03 -16.68 19.32
C THR A 287 0.13 -16.36 17.83
N VAL A 288 1.25 -16.64 17.14
CA VAL A 288 1.43 -16.20 15.74
C VAL A 288 2.12 -17.25 14.84
N PRO A 289 1.60 -17.52 13.63
CA PRO A 289 2.27 -18.37 12.64
C PRO A 289 3.68 -17.90 12.21
N GLY A 290 3.98 -16.60 12.35
CA GLY A 290 5.32 -16.02 12.09
C GLY A 290 6.38 -16.38 13.13
N ILE A 291 5.99 -16.83 14.31
CA ILE A 291 6.88 -17.17 15.42
C ILE A 291 7.77 -18.39 15.10
N ARG A 292 7.39 -19.24 14.15
CA ARG A 292 8.28 -20.31 13.66
C ARG A 292 9.65 -19.78 13.21
N LEU A 293 9.73 -18.51 12.79
CA LEU A 293 11.00 -17.88 12.40
C LEU A 293 11.85 -17.43 13.59
N LEU A 294 11.25 -17.05 14.72
CA LEU A 294 11.98 -16.72 15.95
C LEU A 294 12.66 -17.93 16.61
N PHE A 295 12.11 -19.11 16.39
CA PHE A 295 12.72 -20.38 16.82
C PHE A 295 13.63 -21.00 15.75
N TRP A 296 13.97 -20.25 14.70
CA TRP A 296 14.81 -20.74 13.62
C TRP A 296 16.11 -21.33 14.15
N ASP A 297 16.75 -20.69 15.11
CA ASP A 297 18.02 -21.14 15.69
C ASP A 297 17.87 -22.35 16.62
N THR A 298 16.68 -22.55 17.17
CA THR A 298 16.34 -23.73 17.97
C THR A 298 15.89 -24.89 17.10
N LEU A 299 15.59 -24.67 15.82
CA LEU A 299 15.23 -25.75 14.90
C LEU A 299 16.48 -26.54 14.48
N PRO A 300 16.45 -27.85 14.52
CA PRO A 300 17.52 -28.70 13.97
C PRO A 300 17.76 -28.39 12.49
N ARG A 301 19.00 -28.46 12.03
CA ARG A 301 19.35 -28.21 10.61
C ARG A 301 18.42 -28.88 9.58
N PRO A 302 17.91 -30.13 9.78
CA PRO A 302 16.92 -30.72 8.87
C PRO A 302 15.58 -29.97 8.84
N ALA A 303 15.11 -29.48 9.98
CA ALA A 303 13.86 -28.71 10.06
C ALA A 303 13.97 -27.34 9.40
N ARG A 304 15.14 -26.68 9.50
CA ARG A 304 15.44 -25.45 8.74
C ARG A 304 15.41 -25.69 7.24
N ARG A 305 15.98 -26.84 6.77
CA ARG A 305 15.90 -27.26 5.36
C ARG A 305 14.46 -27.51 4.91
N ALA A 306 13.64 -28.18 5.73
CA ALA A 306 12.24 -28.46 5.42
C ALA A 306 11.41 -27.17 5.30
N VAL A 307 11.61 -26.19 6.17
CA VAL A 307 10.93 -24.89 6.09
C VAL A 307 11.39 -24.10 4.87
N ARG A 308 12.69 -24.08 4.54
CA ARG A 308 13.20 -23.52 3.27
C ARG A 308 12.63 -24.26 2.05
N SER A 309 12.55 -25.58 2.08
CA SER A 309 11.96 -26.42 1.03
C SER A 309 10.48 -26.11 0.83
N LEU A 310 9.70 -25.94 1.88
CA LEU A 310 8.28 -25.56 1.82
C LEU A 310 8.10 -24.16 1.24
N GLN A 311 8.97 -23.21 1.57
CA GLN A 311 8.97 -21.89 0.97
C GLN A 311 9.39 -21.92 -0.51
N TYR A 312 10.34 -22.76 -0.85
CA TYR A 312 10.77 -23.00 -2.22
C TYR A 312 9.69 -23.73 -3.02
N SER A 313 9.07 -24.76 -2.45
CA SER A 313 7.95 -25.51 -3.07
C SER A 313 6.72 -24.63 -3.25
N ALA A 314 6.42 -23.73 -2.32
CA ALA A 314 5.34 -22.74 -2.50
C ALA A 314 5.66 -21.76 -3.65
N ARG A 315 6.93 -21.36 -3.82
CA ARG A 315 7.37 -20.55 -4.97
C ARG A 315 7.32 -21.34 -6.28
N GLU A 316 7.70 -22.60 -6.28
CA GLU A 316 7.65 -23.49 -7.46
C GLU A 316 6.20 -23.86 -7.80
N LEU A 317 5.34 -24.15 -6.81
CA LEU A 317 3.89 -24.33 -7.04
C LEU A 317 3.24 -23.09 -7.65
N LEU A 318 3.66 -21.90 -7.22
CA LEU A 318 3.22 -20.63 -7.81
C LEU A 318 3.75 -20.44 -9.23
N LYS A 319 4.95 -20.94 -9.54
CA LYS A 319 5.47 -20.97 -10.92
C LYS A 319 4.68 -21.98 -11.77
N ASP A 320 4.36 -23.16 -11.26
CA ASP A 320 3.55 -24.17 -11.95
C ASP A 320 2.10 -23.72 -12.15
N VAL A 321 1.50 -23.05 -11.19
CA VAL A 321 0.18 -22.42 -11.34
C VAL A 321 0.25 -21.31 -12.41
N ASN A 322 1.32 -20.51 -12.43
CA ASN A 322 1.55 -19.51 -13.46
C ASN A 322 1.80 -20.13 -14.87
N LEU A 323 2.47 -21.28 -14.94
CA LEU A 323 2.68 -22.02 -16.20
C LEU A 323 1.36 -22.62 -16.73
N ARG A 324 0.49 -23.12 -15.86
CA ARG A 324 -0.86 -23.64 -16.23
C ARG A 324 -1.83 -22.51 -16.60
N LEU A 325 -1.71 -21.33 -15.99
CA LEU A 325 -2.48 -20.14 -16.38
C LEU A 325 -1.98 -19.51 -17.70
N ARG A 326 -0.71 -19.78 -18.12
CA ARG A 326 -0.18 -19.36 -19.41
C ARG A 326 -0.64 -20.23 -20.60
N GLY A 327 -1.19 -21.41 -20.33
CA GLY A 327 -1.66 -22.35 -21.36
C GLY A 327 -3.16 -22.30 -21.65
N GLY A 328 -3.93 -21.45 -20.97
CA GLY A 328 -5.37 -21.30 -21.19
C GLY A 328 -5.69 -20.13 -22.13
N PRO A 329 -6.61 -20.29 -23.11
CA PRO A 329 -7.03 -19.17 -23.94
C PRO A 329 -7.92 -18.24 -23.11
N GLY A 330 -7.47 -17.02 -22.97
CA GLY A 330 -8.30 -15.98 -22.39
C GLY A 330 -7.64 -15.25 -21.23
N SER A 331 -6.79 -14.29 -21.56
CA SER A 331 -6.67 -13.08 -20.73
C SER A 331 -8.09 -12.58 -20.51
N MET A 332 -8.67 -12.76 -19.31
CA MET A 332 -9.90 -12.05 -19.00
C MET A 332 -9.58 -10.57 -19.00
N PRO A 333 -10.13 -9.79 -19.93
CA PRO A 333 -10.10 -8.35 -19.83
C PRO A 333 -10.82 -7.95 -18.53
N PHE A 334 -10.68 -6.71 -18.13
CA PHE A 334 -11.56 -6.06 -17.17
C PHE A 334 -13.03 -6.14 -17.71
N SER A 335 -13.58 -7.34 -17.79
CA SER A 335 -14.94 -7.54 -18.26
C SER A 335 -15.86 -7.68 -17.06
N GLN A 336 -16.75 -6.74 -17.00
CA GLN A 336 -18.12 -6.81 -16.51
C GLN A 336 -18.45 -8.08 -15.69
N ASN A 337 -18.34 -7.96 -14.39
CA ASN A 337 -19.32 -8.45 -13.40
C ASN A 337 -19.04 -7.84 -12.04
#